data_b07de1832e7ac7c4f3e3ce4409108a15
#
_entry.id   b07de1832e7ac7c4f3e3ce4409108a15
#
_cell.length_a   1.000
_cell.length_b   1.000
_cell.length_c   1.000
_cell.angle_alpha   90.00
_cell.angle_beta   90.00
_cell.angle_gamma   90.00
#
_symmetry.space_group_name_H-M   'P 1'
#
loop_
_entity.id
_entity.type
_entity.pdbx_description
1 polymer ?
#
loop_
_entity_poly.entity_id
_entity_poly.type
_entity_poly.pdbx_seq_one_letter_code
_entity_poly.pdbx_strand_id
1 'polypeptide(L)'
;MTNLSETATRARIVPDLTESDAVANLADADMKRARRFYEETLGFEAVGGEGDELVAYRSGRTVFNVYRSDYAGSNQATAMTWAVGDRIGAVIEALEARGVEFEHYDLPGLRREGSLHVAGSMKIAWFKDPDGNILNIASG
;
A
#
# COMPACT_ATOMS: atom_id res chain seq x y z
N MET A 1 18.99 -27.28 18.38
CA MET A 1 18.26 -28.53 18.20
C MET A 1 16.77 -28.26 18.12
N THR A 2 16.13 -28.75 17.10
CA THR A 2 14.68 -28.56 16.90
C THR A 2 13.91 -29.56 17.74
N ASN A 3 12.92 -29.13 18.52
CA ASN A 3 12.07 -30.03 19.28
C ASN A 3 10.96 -30.62 18.39
N LEU A 4 10.24 -31.62 18.91
CA LEU A 4 9.19 -32.30 18.13
C LEU A 4 8.06 -31.38 17.71
N SER A 5 7.70 -30.40 18.55
CA SER A 5 6.65 -29.40 18.20
C SER A 5 7.04 -28.53 17.02
N GLU A 6 8.28 -28.04 17.02
CA GLU A 6 8.78 -27.23 15.91
C GLU A 6 8.86 -28.05 14.63
N THR A 7 9.30 -29.28 14.69
CA THR A 7 9.35 -30.17 13.53
C THR A 7 7.94 -30.42 12.96
N ALA A 8 6.98 -30.71 13.84
CA ALA A 8 5.59 -30.93 13.41
C ALA A 8 4.98 -29.67 12.80
N THR A 9 5.28 -28.49 13.38
CA THR A 9 4.78 -27.21 12.84
C THR A 9 5.39 -26.95 11.46
N ARG A 10 6.70 -27.17 11.29
CA ARG A 10 7.36 -26.97 10.00
C ARG A 10 6.83 -27.89 8.92
N ALA A 11 6.45 -29.13 9.29
CA ALA A 11 5.89 -30.08 8.33
C ALA A 11 4.53 -29.62 7.76
N ARG A 12 3.84 -28.68 8.43
CA ARG A 12 2.54 -28.16 8.02
C ARG A 12 2.62 -26.88 7.20
N ILE A 13 3.80 -26.21 7.14
CA ILE A 13 3.98 -25.00 6.35
C ILE A 13 4.50 -25.35 4.97
N VAL A 14 4.22 -24.47 4.03
CA VAL A 14 4.71 -24.62 2.66
C VAL A 14 6.17 -24.18 2.63
N PRO A 15 7.11 -25.05 2.20
CA PRO A 15 8.52 -24.66 2.10
C PRO A 15 8.67 -23.47 1.13
N ASP A 16 9.66 -22.63 1.41
CA ASP A 16 10.03 -21.45 0.63
C ASP A 16 9.02 -20.31 0.68
N LEU A 17 7.74 -20.59 0.79
CA LEU A 17 6.72 -19.54 0.84
C LEU A 17 6.84 -18.67 2.08
N THR A 18 7.04 -19.30 3.24
CA THR A 18 7.18 -18.58 4.51
C THR A 18 8.52 -17.85 4.63
N GLU A 19 9.48 -18.18 3.79
CA GLU A 19 10.82 -17.59 3.77
C GLU A 19 11.01 -16.60 2.62
N SER A 20 10.01 -16.44 1.78
CA SER A 20 10.06 -15.53 0.63
C SER A 20 9.33 -14.23 0.93
N ASP A 21 9.86 -13.13 0.44
CA ASP A 21 9.21 -11.84 0.60
C ASP A 21 7.94 -11.78 -0.28
N ALA A 22 6.86 -11.33 0.32
CA ALA A 22 5.63 -11.11 -0.43
C ALA A 22 5.72 -9.78 -1.18
N VAL A 23 5.19 -9.76 -2.40
CA VAL A 23 5.15 -8.56 -3.23
C VAL A 23 3.71 -8.18 -3.49
N ALA A 24 3.32 -6.96 -3.16
CA ALA A 24 1.98 -6.46 -3.45
C ALA A 24 1.85 -6.15 -4.94
N ASN A 25 0.66 -6.35 -5.49
CA ASN A 25 0.36 -6.03 -6.89
C ASN A 25 -0.87 -5.13 -6.94
N LEU A 26 -0.73 -3.99 -7.58
CA LEU A 26 -1.80 -3.03 -7.80
C LEU A 26 -2.13 -3.00 -9.29
N ALA A 27 -3.41 -3.06 -9.61
CA ALA A 27 -3.87 -3.05 -11.00
C ALA A 27 -4.24 -1.64 -11.43
N ASP A 28 -3.72 -1.21 -12.56
CA ASP A 28 -4.08 0.06 -13.18
C ASP A 28 -4.37 -0.15 -14.67
N ALA A 29 -5.31 0.61 -15.21
CA ALA A 29 -5.71 0.46 -16.60
C ALA A 29 -4.82 1.28 -17.54
N ASP A 30 -4.35 2.44 -17.07
CA ASP A 30 -3.52 3.36 -17.85
C ASP A 30 -2.16 3.51 -17.16
N MET A 31 -1.16 2.84 -17.70
CA MET A 31 0.17 2.80 -17.08
C MET A 31 0.88 4.15 -17.14
N LYS A 32 0.63 4.99 -18.13
CA LYS A 32 1.21 6.34 -18.15
C LYS A 32 0.70 7.19 -16.99
N ARG A 33 -0.60 7.14 -16.75
CA ARG A 33 -1.23 7.86 -15.64
C ARG A 33 -0.79 7.28 -14.31
N ALA A 34 -0.72 5.96 -14.19
CA ALA A 34 -0.25 5.29 -12.99
C ALA A 34 1.19 5.70 -12.67
N ARG A 35 2.09 5.69 -13.66
CA ARG A 35 3.48 6.07 -13.45
C ARG A 35 3.63 7.52 -12.99
N ARG A 36 2.86 8.44 -13.57
CA ARG A 36 2.88 9.83 -13.09
C ARG A 36 2.49 9.92 -11.62
N PHE A 37 1.47 9.17 -11.22
CA PHE A 37 1.02 9.17 -9.83
C PHE A 37 2.08 8.59 -8.89
N TYR A 38 2.55 7.38 -9.18
CA TYR A 38 3.49 6.71 -8.27
C TYR A 38 4.88 7.36 -8.29
N GLU A 39 5.35 7.82 -9.42
CA GLU A 39 6.70 8.39 -9.54
C GLU A 39 6.73 9.89 -9.22
N GLU A 40 5.82 10.67 -9.77
CA GLU A 40 5.84 12.13 -9.59
C GLU A 40 5.07 12.58 -8.34
N THR A 41 3.87 12.05 -8.12
CA THR A 41 3.05 12.46 -6.99
C THR A 41 3.53 11.81 -5.69
N LEU A 42 3.74 10.49 -5.67
CA LEU A 42 4.18 9.78 -4.48
C LEU A 42 5.70 9.72 -4.33
N GLY A 43 6.44 9.86 -5.41
CA GLY A 43 7.89 9.95 -5.37
C GLY A 43 8.63 8.62 -5.35
N PHE A 44 7.99 7.53 -5.77
CA PHE A 44 8.65 6.22 -5.80
C PHE A 44 9.61 6.08 -6.96
N GLU A 45 10.68 5.33 -6.72
CA GLU A 45 11.68 5.00 -7.71
C GLU A 45 11.35 3.66 -8.35
N ALA A 46 11.25 3.64 -9.68
CA ALA A 46 11.08 2.41 -10.43
C ALA A 46 12.40 1.62 -10.39
N VAL A 47 12.32 0.34 -10.00
CA VAL A 47 13.49 -0.52 -9.87
C VAL A 47 13.45 -1.71 -10.83
N GLY A 48 12.38 -1.85 -11.60
CA GLY A 48 12.23 -2.93 -12.56
C GLY A 48 10.91 -2.84 -13.29
N GLY A 49 10.63 -3.81 -14.14
CA GLY A 49 9.37 -3.87 -14.86
C GLY A 49 9.48 -4.64 -16.18
N GLU A 50 8.35 -4.66 -16.90
CA GLU A 50 8.19 -5.31 -18.19
C GLU A 50 7.48 -4.35 -19.14
N GLY A 51 8.25 -3.50 -19.82
CA GLY A 51 7.71 -2.57 -20.82
C GLY A 51 6.62 -1.67 -20.24
N ASP A 52 5.49 -1.61 -20.93
CA ASP A 52 4.33 -0.80 -20.51
C ASP A 52 3.33 -1.62 -19.70
N GLU A 53 3.62 -2.87 -19.37
CA GLU A 53 2.67 -3.76 -18.72
C GLU A 53 2.88 -3.85 -17.20
N LEU A 54 4.09 -3.57 -16.73
CA LEU A 54 4.41 -3.72 -15.31
C LEU A 54 5.57 -2.82 -14.94
N VAL A 55 5.46 -2.19 -13.76
CA VAL A 55 6.56 -1.45 -13.15
C VAL A 55 6.68 -1.88 -11.69
N ALA A 56 7.91 -2.09 -11.23
CA ALA A 56 8.22 -2.42 -9.85
C ALA A 56 8.78 -1.18 -9.16
N TYR A 57 8.24 -0.87 -7.99
CA TYR A 57 8.64 0.28 -7.18
C TYR A 57 9.24 -0.18 -5.86
N ARG A 58 10.29 0.49 -5.43
CA ARG A 58 10.86 0.28 -4.10
C ARG A 58 10.15 1.15 -3.09
N SER A 59 9.75 0.54 -1.96
CA SER A 59 9.18 1.25 -0.82
C SER A 59 9.87 0.72 0.44
N GLY A 60 10.73 1.55 1.04
CA GLY A 60 11.55 1.10 2.16
C GLY A 60 12.40 -0.10 1.78
N ARG A 61 12.19 -1.23 2.43
CA ARG A 61 12.89 -2.49 2.16
C ARG A 61 12.09 -3.45 1.30
N THR A 62 10.92 -3.03 0.83
CA THR A 62 10.03 -3.87 0.03
C THR A 62 9.93 -3.34 -1.39
N VAL A 63 9.33 -4.16 -2.24
CA VAL A 63 9.02 -3.81 -3.61
C VAL A 63 7.55 -4.12 -3.84
N PHE A 64 6.85 -3.26 -4.56
CA PHE A 64 5.51 -3.57 -5.01
C PHE A 64 5.40 -3.32 -6.51
N ASN A 65 4.47 -4.01 -7.13
CA ASN A 65 4.24 -3.90 -8.57
C ASN A 65 2.97 -3.12 -8.87
N VAL A 66 3.02 -2.34 -9.94
CA VAL A 66 1.83 -1.78 -10.57
C VAL A 66 1.79 -2.38 -11.97
N TYR A 67 0.67 -3.00 -12.34
CA TYR A 67 0.56 -3.69 -13.61
C TYR A 67 -0.74 -3.34 -14.34
N ARG A 68 -0.70 -3.43 -15.67
CA ARG A 68 -1.88 -3.13 -16.47
C ARG A 68 -2.90 -4.27 -16.36
N SER A 69 -4.14 -3.91 -16.07
CA SER A 69 -5.23 -4.87 -15.99
C SER A 69 -6.56 -4.21 -16.32
N ASP A 70 -7.40 -4.93 -17.02
CA ASP A 70 -8.77 -4.49 -17.30
C ASP A 70 -9.66 -4.56 -16.06
N TYR A 71 -9.20 -5.20 -14.98
CA TYR A 71 -9.92 -5.28 -13.72
C TYR A 71 -9.54 -4.17 -12.73
N ALA A 72 -8.77 -3.18 -13.17
CA ALA A 72 -8.38 -2.05 -12.34
C ALA A 72 -9.61 -1.32 -11.81
N GLY A 73 -9.56 -0.89 -10.54
CA GLY A 73 -10.63 -0.13 -9.90
C GLY A 73 -11.82 -0.95 -9.44
N SER A 74 -11.77 -2.27 -9.55
CA SER A 74 -12.88 -3.14 -9.13
C SER A 74 -12.83 -3.48 -7.63
N ASN A 75 -11.69 -3.35 -6.98
CA ASN A 75 -11.55 -3.62 -5.55
C ASN A 75 -12.02 -2.41 -4.73
N GLN A 76 -12.83 -2.67 -3.71
CA GLN A 76 -13.35 -1.63 -2.82
C GLN A 76 -12.78 -1.71 -1.41
N ALA A 77 -11.76 -2.53 -1.20
CA ALA A 77 -11.07 -2.67 0.07
C ALA A 77 -9.68 -2.06 -0.01
N THR A 78 -9.08 -1.77 1.15
CA THR A 78 -7.70 -1.27 1.20
C THR A 78 -6.76 -2.29 0.56
N ALA A 79 -6.00 -1.82 -0.42
CA ALA A 79 -5.09 -2.68 -1.17
C ALA A 79 -3.68 -2.70 -0.59
N MET A 80 -3.25 -1.60 0.02
CA MET A 80 -1.88 -1.49 0.54
C MET A 80 -1.82 -0.42 1.62
N THR A 81 -0.98 -0.66 2.61
CA THR A 81 -0.77 0.24 3.75
C THR A 81 0.71 0.59 3.87
N TRP A 82 1.00 1.85 4.11
CA TRP A 82 2.32 2.29 4.56
C TRP A 82 2.23 2.66 6.04
N ALA A 83 3.02 2.00 6.87
CA ALA A 83 3.13 2.33 8.29
C ALA A 83 4.18 3.42 8.44
N VAL A 84 3.73 4.63 8.72
CA VAL A 84 4.62 5.80 8.76
C VAL A 84 4.88 6.33 10.18
N GLY A 85 4.26 5.72 11.19
CA GLY A 85 4.48 6.09 12.58
C GLY A 85 4.05 7.52 12.89
N ASP A 86 4.82 8.19 13.72
CA ASP A 86 4.50 9.54 14.17
C ASP A 86 4.57 10.60 13.08
N ARG A 87 5.10 10.23 11.92
CA ARG A 87 5.23 11.15 10.79
C ARG A 87 3.95 11.29 9.96
N ILE A 88 2.86 10.64 10.37
CA ILE A 88 1.63 10.60 9.57
C ILE A 88 1.11 12.00 9.22
N GLY A 89 1.15 12.94 10.16
CA GLY A 89 0.73 14.32 9.88
C GLY A 89 1.57 15.00 8.81
N ALA A 90 2.89 14.84 8.88
CA ALA A 90 3.80 15.41 7.89
C ALA A 90 3.62 14.75 6.52
N VAL A 91 3.37 13.45 6.50
CA VAL A 91 3.12 12.72 5.24
C VAL A 91 1.83 13.20 4.58
N ILE A 92 0.76 13.39 5.36
CA ILE A 92 -0.51 13.94 4.85
C ILE A 92 -0.28 15.31 4.22
N GLU A 93 0.40 16.21 4.93
CA GLU A 93 0.67 17.55 4.41
C GLU A 93 1.46 17.50 3.10
N ALA A 94 2.48 16.67 3.03
CA ALA A 94 3.30 16.52 1.84
C ALA A 94 2.48 15.97 0.65
N LEU A 95 1.61 15.00 0.88
CA LEU A 95 0.76 14.44 -0.17
C LEU A 95 -0.30 15.42 -0.62
N GLU A 96 -0.92 16.14 0.31
CA GLU A 96 -1.90 17.19 -0.03
C GLU A 96 -1.27 18.30 -0.85
N ALA A 97 -0.03 18.68 -0.54
CA ALA A 97 0.70 19.68 -1.30
C ALA A 97 0.97 19.22 -2.75
N ARG A 98 0.95 17.93 -3.00
CA ARG A 98 1.11 17.34 -4.34
C ARG A 98 -0.22 17.00 -5.02
N GLY A 99 -1.32 17.44 -4.44
CA GLY A 99 -2.64 17.27 -5.04
C GLY A 99 -3.39 16.01 -4.65
N VAL A 100 -2.90 15.24 -3.68
CA VAL A 100 -3.62 14.07 -3.20
C VAL A 100 -4.81 14.52 -2.36
N GLU A 101 -5.99 13.97 -2.68
CA GLU A 101 -7.21 14.21 -1.91
C GLU A 101 -7.46 12.99 -1.04
N PHE A 102 -7.58 13.21 0.27
CA PHE A 102 -7.85 12.13 1.21
C PHE A 102 -9.34 11.84 1.30
N GLU A 103 -9.67 10.55 1.42
CA GLU A 103 -11.04 10.08 1.58
C GLU A 103 -11.51 10.30 3.01
N HIS A 104 -12.82 10.45 3.18
CA HIS A 104 -13.45 10.62 4.48
C HIS A 104 -14.48 9.51 4.67
N TYR A 105 -14.22 8.63 5.61
CA TYR A 105 -15.11 7.50 5.90
C TYR A 105 -15.74 7.65 7.27
N ASP A 106 -17.05 7.38 7.36
CA ASP A 106 -17.74 7.29 8.63
C ASP A 106 -17.78 5.83 9.05
N LEU A 107 -16.78 5.43 9.84
CA LEU A 107 -16.63 4.06 10.30
C LEU A 107 -16.87 3.98 11.80
N PRO A 108 -17.56 2.92 12.28
CA PRO A 108 -17.80 2.74 13.71
C PRO A 108 -16.46 2.73 14.48
N GLY A 109 -16.41 3.46 15.58
CA GLY A 109 -15.21 3.52 16.43
C GLY A 109 -14.12 4.43 15.94
N LEU A 110 -14.31 5.11 14.80
CA LEU A 110 -13.33 6.06 14.28
C LEU A 110 -13.87 7.48 14.35
N ARG A 111 -13.05 8.38 14.94
CA ARG A 111 -13.31 9.81 14.97
C ARG A 111 -12.49 10.47 13.86
N ARG A 112 -13.06 11.41 13.14
CA ARG A 112 -12.33 12.12 12.11
C ARG A 112 -11.73 13.42 12.65
N GLU A 113 -10.46 13.66 12.31
CA GLU A 113 -9.76 14.91 12.55
C GLU A 113 -9.09 15.35 11.24
N GLY A 114 -9.76 16.20 10.45
CA GLY A 114 -9.30 16.55 9.12
C GLY A 114 -9.27 15.30 8.23
N SER A 115 -8.12 14.98 7.67
CA SER A 115 -7.91 13.78 6.85
C SER A 115 -7.66 12.53 7.69
N LEU A 116 -7.42 12.69 9.00
CA LEU A 116 -7.16 11.56 9.88
C LEU A 116 -8.44 10.91 10.37
N HIS A 117 -8.37 9.59 10.47
CA HIS A 117 -9.36 8.77 11.16
C HIS A 117 -8.68 8.24 12.42
N VAL A 118 -9.25 8.50 13.58
CA VAL A 118 -8.58 8.25 14.87
C VAL A 118 -9.37 7.23 15.68
N ALA A 119 -8.69 6.20 16.14
CA ALA A 119 -9.22 5.20 17.06
C ALA A 119 -8.18 5.00 18.17
N GLY A 120 -8.45 5.60 19.35
CA GLY A 120 -7.46 5.58 20.42
C GLY A 120 -6.17 6.29 20.00
N SER A 121 -5.05 5.56 20.04
CA SER A 121 -3.75 6.08 19.59
C SER A 121 -3.49 5.84 18.10
N MET A 122 -4.32 5.04 17.44
CA MET A 122 -4.15 4.73 16.03
C MET A 122 -4.71 5.83 15.14
N LYS A 123 -3.93 6.23 14.15
CA LYS A 123 -4.31 7.24 13.17
C LYS A 123 -4.14 6.65 11.78
N ILE A 124 -5.17 6.83 10.93
CA ILE A 124 -5.19 6.29 9.58
C ILE A 124 -5.73 7.35 8.62
N ALA A 125 -5.17 7.41 7.42
CA ALA A 125 -5.70 8.25 6.35
C ALA A 125 -5.73 7.45 5.05
N TRP A 126 -6.82 7.55 4.29
CA TRP A 126 -7.03 6.83 3.05
C TRP A 126 -7.01 7.77 1.85
N PHE A 127 -6.45 7.30 0.76
CA PHE A 127 -6.49 8.00 -0.52
C PHE A 127 -6.55 6.96 -1.64
N LYS A 128 -6.83 7.42 -2.85
CA LYS A 128 -6.93 6.51 -4.00
C LYS A 128 -5.86 6.84 -5.04
N ASP A 129 -5.43 5.81 -5.75
CA ASP A 129 -4.65 6.03 -6.96
C ASP A 129 -5.60 6.41 -8.12
N PRO A 130 -5.07 6.73 -9.32
CA PRO A 130 -5.92 7.21 -10.42
C PRO A 130 -7.02 6.25 -10.86
N ASP A 131 -6.84 4.95 -10.67
CA ASP A 131 -7.83 3.94 -11.06
C ASP A 131 -8.73 3.50 -9.90
N GLY A 132 -8.58 4.12 -8.73
CA GLY A 132 -9.44 3.84 -7.59
C GLY A 132 -8.93 2.77 -6.65
N ASN A 133 -7.67 2.33 -6.78
CA ASN A 133 -7.06 1.49 -5.76
C ASN A 133 -7.03 2.24 -4.44
N ILE A 134 -7.55 1.63 -3.40
CA ILE A 134 -7.64 2.25 -2.07
C ILE A 134 -6.37 1.97 -1.31
N LEU A 135 -5.67 3.05 -0.96
CA LEU A 135 -4.39 3.01 -0.28
C LEU A 135 -4.53 3.73 1.05
N ASN A 136 -3.74 3.33 2.05
CA ASN A 136 -3.75 4.09 3.29
C ASN A 136 -2.36 4.24 3.90
N ILE A 137 -2.25 5.22 4.78
CA ILE A 137 -1.11 5.42 5.65
C ILE A 137 -1.61 5.29 7.08
N ALA A 138 -0.80 4.71 7.94
CA ALA A 138 -1.17 4.45 9.32
C ALA A 138 -0.02 4.77 10.26
N SER A 139 -0.37 5.12 11.50
CA SER A 139 0.62 5.49 12.51
C SER A 139 1.30 4.30 13.17
N GLY A 140 0.80 3.12 12.98
CA GLY A 140 1.43 1.97 13.65
C GLY A 140 1.18 0.64 13.05
#